data_9da711e270f05391c7a9be46deb97577
#
_entry.id   9da711e270f05391c7a9be46deb97577
#
_cell.length_a   1.000
_cell.length_b   1.000
_cell.length_c   1.000
_cell.angle_alpha   90.00
_cell.angle_beta   90.00
_cell.angle_gamma   90.00
#
_symmetry.space_group_name_H-M   'P 1'
#
loop_
_entity.id
_entity.type
_entity.pdbx_description
1 polymer ?
#
loop_
_entity_poly.entity_id
_entity_poly.type
_entity_poly.pdbx_seq_one_letter_code
_entity_poly.pdbx_strand_id
1 'polypeptide(L)'
;AERISDLALLIARRAEAQKTSARFSKDALEELETLLEKATTIASLTHESLQDGRFLAKAVGIVVEDLEKLAHASMQGHVDRLQKGLCTPERGLVFVEVVGAVENIVRHLENIAQRSDQLTEAAT
;
A
#
# COMPACT_ATOMS: atom_id res chain seq x y z
N ALA A 1 -11.73 -5.54 8.06
CA ALA A 1 -12.53 -4.71 7.16
C ALA A 1 -12.61 -3.27 7.62
N GLU A 2 -12.97 -3.03 8.88
CA GLU A 2 -13.06 -1.67 9.45
C GLU A 2 -11.71 -0.94 9.39
N ARG A 3 -10.63 -1.63 9.73
CA ARG A 3 -9.28 -1.08 9.71
C ARG A 3 -8.85 -0.67 8.29
N ILE A 4 -9.18 -1.49 7.30
CA ILE A 4 -8.87 -1.20 5.89
C ILE A 4 -9.67 0.02 5.42
N SER A 5 -10.93 0.12 5.82
CA SER A 5 -11.77 1.27 5.49
C SER A 5 -11.22 2.58 6.08
N ASP A 6 -10.76 2.54 7.35
CA ASP A 6 -10.14 3.68 8.00
C ASP A 6 -8.87 4.13 7.28
N LEU A 7 -8.03 3.19 6.87
CA LEU A 7 -6.80 3.49 6.15
C LEU A 7 -7.09 4.03 4.74
N ALA A 8 -8.09 3.47 4.06
CA ALA A 8 -8.51 3.97 2.75
C ALA A 8 -9.03 5.40 2.85
N LEU A 9 -9.80 5.72 3.90
CA LEU A 9 -10.29 7.07 4.14
C LEU A 9 -9.15 8.04 4.41
N LEU A 10 -8.13 7.62 5.16
CA LEU A 10 -6.93 8.42 5.41
C LEU A 10 -6.24 8.77 4.09
N ILE A 11 -6.06 7.79 3.21
CA ILE A 11 -5.43 8.01 1.89
C ILE A 11 -6.26 8.99 1.07
N ALA A 12 -7.58 8.83 1.05
CA ALA A 12 -8.48 9.71 0.30
C ALA A 12 -8.40 11.16 0.81
N ARG A 13 -8.39 11.35 2.12
CA ARG A 13 -8.25 12.68 2.73
C ARG A 13 -6.93 13.33 2.39
N ARG A 14 -5.83 12.57 2.40
CA ARG A 14 -4.50 13.08 2.04
C ARG A 14 -4.41 13.43 0.57
N ALA A 15 -5.02 12.63 -0.31
CA ALA A 15 -5.07 12.91 -1.73
C ALA A 15 -5.86 14.21 -2.01
N GLU A 16 -6.96 14.43 -1.29
CA GLU A 16 -7.78 15.64 -1.42
C GLU A 16 -7.04 16.88 -0.91
N ALA A 17 -6.37 16.78 0.23
CA ALA A 17 -5.53 17.87 0.77
C ALA A 17 -4.41 18.21 -0.20
N GLN A 18 -3.88 17.25 -0.93
CA GLN A 18 -2.84 17.45 -1.92
C GLN A 18 -3.28 18.35 -3.07
N LYS A 19 -4.57 18.35 -3.41
CA LYS A 19 -5.13 19.21 -4.47
C LYS A 19 -5.14 20.68 -4.09
N THR A 20 -5.18 21.00 -2.81
CA THR A 20 -5.41 22.35 -2.32
C THR A 20 -4.18 23.05 -1.78
N SER A 21 -3.17 22.32 -1.28
CA SER A 21 -2.07 22.96 -0.54
C SER A 21 -0.67 22.75 -1.12
N ALA A 22 -0.28 21.55 -1.45
CA ALA A 22 1.06 21.26 -1.92
C ALA A 22 1.05 19.98 -2.73
N ARG A 23 1.68 20.02 -3.89
CA ARG A 23 1.74 18.84 -4.76
C ARG A 23 3.03 18.07 -4.51
N PHE A 24 2.95 16.75 -4.56
CA PHE A 24 4.13 15.90 -4.56
C PHE A 24 4.98 16.16 -5.81
N SER A 25 6.28 15.92 -5.71
CA SER A 25 7.14 15.92 -6.87
C SER A 25 6.70 14.83 -7.86
N LYS A 26 7.14 14.96 -9.11
CA LYS A 26 6.84 13.96 -10.15
C LYS A 26 7.32 12.57 -9.71
N ASP A 27 8.53 12.48 -9.17
CA ASP A 27 9.10 11.21 -8.71
C ASP A 27 8.30 10.60 -7.57
N ALA A 28 7.88 11.41 -6.62
CA ALA A 28 7.04 10.94 -5.51
C ALA A 28 5.68 10.43 -6.00
N LEU A 29 5.06 11.13 -6.97
CA LEU A 29 3.80 10.69 -7.55
C LEU A 29 3.94 9.35 -8.27
N GLU A 30 4.99 9.17 -9.06
CA GLU A 30 5.27 7.91 -9.75
C GLU A 30 5.47 6.76 -8.76
N GLU A 31 6.21 7.00 -7.68
CA GLU A 31 6.41 6.02 -6.62
C GLU A 31 5.08 5.63 -5.96
N LEU A 32 4.25 6.61 -5.63
CA LEU A 32 2.94 6.35 -5.02
C LEU A 32 2.00 5.61 -5.98
N GLU A 33 1.97 5.98 -7.26
CA GLU A 33 1.16 5.29 -8.25
C GLU A 33 1.55 3.82 -8.37
N THR A 34 2.84 3.52 -8.39
CA THR A 34 3.33 2.15 -8.48
C THR A 34 2.97 1.34 -7.22
N LEU A 35 3.08 1.96 -6.04
CA LEU A 35 2.68 1.33 -4.78
C LEU A 35 1.17 1.02 -4.79
N LEU A 36 0.35 1.94 -5.27
CA LEU A 36 -1.10 1.75 -5.34
C LEU A 36 -1.49 0.67 -6.36
N GLU A 37 -0.79 0.59 -7.48
CA GLU A 37 -1.00 -0.49 -8.46
C GLU A 37 -0.71 -1.86 -7.84
N LYS A 38 0.39 -1.98 -7.11
CA LYS A 38 0.73 -3.24 -6.41
C LYS A 38 -0.29 -3.57 -5.33
N ALA A 39 -0.74 -2.57 -4.58
CA ALA A 39 -1.77 -2.76 -3.56
C ALA A 39 -3.09 -3.23 -4.19
N THR A 40 -3.46 -2.69 -5.35
CA THR A 40 -4.64 -3.11 -6.10
C THR A 40 -4.53 -4.57 -6.55
N THR A 41 -3.35 -4.98 -7.02
CA THR A 41 -3.09 -6.39 -7.37
C THR A 41 -3.26 -7.30 -6.16
N ILE A 42 -2.72 -6.91 -5.02
CA ILE A 42 -2.85 -7.66 -3.75
C ILE A 42 -4.33 -7.78 -3.37
N ALA A 43 -5.09 -6.70 -3.47
CA ALA A 43 -6.52 -6.71 -3.17
C ALA A 43 -7.29 -7.65 -4.09
N SER A 44 -6.98 -7.64 -5.38
CA SER A 44 -7.62 -8.53 -6.36
C SER A 44 -7.33 -10.01 -6.07
N LEU A 45 -6.08 -10.34 -5.78
CA LEU A 45 -5.69 -11.72 -5.44
C LEU A 45 -6.36 -12.18 -4.15
N THR A 46 -6.45 -11.30 -3.15
CA THR A 46 -7.13 -11.61 -1.88
C THR A 46 -8.61 -11.86 -2.12
N HIS A 47 -9.24 -11.04 -2.96
CA HIS A 47 -10.64 -11.21 -3.31
C HIS A 47 -10.89 -12.56 -4.01
N GLU A 48 -10.04 -12.93 -4.97
CA GLU A 48 -10.10 -14.24 -5.62
C GLU A 48 -9.96 -15.39 -4.62
N SER A 49 -9.05 -15.24 -3.68
CA SER A 49 -8.84 -16.24 -2.62
C SER A 49 -10.12 -16.46 -1.81
N LEU A 50 -10.83 -15.39 -1.47
CA LEU A 50 -12.08 -15.45 -0.71
C LEU A 50 -13.23 -16.03 -1.55
N GLN A 51 -13.34 -15.60 -2.81
CA GLN A 51 -14.45 -15.99 -3.69
C GLN A 51 -14.35 -17.43 -4.17
N ASP A 52 -13.16 -17.83 -4.61
CA ASP A 52 -12.97 -19.08 -5.32
C ASP A 52 -12.39 -20.19 -4.45
N GLY A 53 -12.04 -19.91 -3.19
CA GLY A 53 -11.40 -20.86 -2.31
C GLY A 53 -10.05 -21.33 -2.81
N ARG A 54 -9.34 -20.50 -3.54
CA ARG A 54 -8.01 -20.82 -4.08
C ARG A 54 -6.93 -20.54 -3.04
N PHE A 55 -5.86 -21.31 -3.12
CA PHE A 55 -4.68 -21.12 -2.27
C PHE A 55 -3.77 -20.06 -2.87
N LEU A 56 -4.12 -18.77 -2.67
CA LEU A 56 -3.43 -17.65 -3.26
C LEU A 56 -2.53 -16.87 -2.27
N ALA A 57 -2.46 -17.30 -1.01
CA ALA A 57 -1.66 -16.59 0.00
C ALA A 57 -0.18 -16.49 -0.39
N LYS A 58 0.37 -17.52 -1.03
CA LYS A 58 1.75 -17.50 -1.50
C LYS A 58 1.95 -16.45 -2.60
N ALA A 59 1.02 -16.37 -3.55
CA ALA A 59 1.06 -15.36 -4.61
C ALA A 59 0.92 -13.95 -4.02
N VAL A 60 0.00 -13.77 -3.08
CA VAL A 60 -0.17 -12.49 -2.35
C VAL A 60 1.12 -12.12 -1.64
N GLY A 61 1.75 -13.08 -0.93
CA GLY A 61 3.00 -12.84 -0.21
C GLY A 61 4.14 -12.35 -1.09
N ILE A 62 4.24 -12.87 -2.32
CA ILE A 62 5.26 -12.43 -3.28
C ILE A 62 5.05 -10.96 -3.66
N VAL A 63 3.80 -10.57 -3.95
CA VAL A 63 3.49 -9.18 -4.32
C VAL A 63 3.65 -8.24 -3.12
N VAL A 64 3.29 -8.69 -1.91
CA VAL A 64 3.50 -7.92 -0.68
C VAL A 64 4.99 -7.66 -0.47
N GLU A 65 5.83 -8.67 -0.64
CA GLU A 65 7.29 -8.51 -0.52
C GLU A 65 7.82 -7.50 -1.52
N ASP A 66 7.37 -7.56 -2.77
CA ASP A 66 7.75 -6.59 -3.80
C ASP A 66 7.32 -5.17 -3.41
N LEU A 67 6.11 -5.02 -2.89
CA LEU A 67 5.60 -3.73 -2.44
C LEU A 67 6.43 -3.19 -1.29
N GLU A 68 6.78 -4.02 -0.31
CA GLU A 68 7.60 -3.60 0.83
C GLU A 68 8.99 -3.14 0.39
N LYS A 69 9.61 -3.83 -0.57
CA LYS A 69 10.88 -3.41 -1.14
C LYS A 69 10.77 -2.06 -1.83
N LEU A 70 9.70 -1.87 -2.60
CA LEU A 70 9.45 -0.60 -3.29
C LEU A 70 9.18 0.51 -2.29
N ALA A 71 8.39 0.23 -1.24
CA ALA A 71 8.11 1.20 -0.18
C ALA A 71 9.40 1.65 0.52
N HIS A 72 10.29 0.70 0.82
CA HIS A 72 11.58 1.00 1.42
C HIS A 72 12.43 1.89 0.50
N ALA A 73 12.52 1.54 -0.79
CA ALA A 73 13.26 2.34 -1.78
C ALA A 73 12.66 3.75 -1.93
N SER A 74 11.32 3.86 -1.90
CA SER A 74 10.62 5.13 -1.98
C SER A 74 10.91 6.01 -0.76
N MET A 75 11.01 5.42 0.42
CA MET A 75 11.37 6.15 1.64
C MET A 75 12.81 6.65 1.58
N GLN A 76 13.73 5.86 1.02
CA GLN A 76 15.11 6.31 0.82
C GLN A 76 15.18 7.47 -0.18
N GLY A 77 14.43 7.37 -1.27
CA GLY A 77 14.30 8.47 -2.24
C GLY A 77 13.72 9.73 -1.61
N HIS A 78 12.76 9.58 -0.71
CA HIS A 78 12.15 10.69 0.01
C HIS A 78 13.18 11.39 0.91
N VAL A 79 13.96 10.64 1.70
CA VAL A 79 15.02 11.19 2.54
C VAL A 79 16.02 11.97 1.69
N ASP A 80 16.44 11.41 0.56
CA ASP A 80 17.36 12.03 -0.38
C ASP A 80 16.82 13.36 -0.91
N ARG A 81 15.54 13.38 -1.30
CA ARG A 81 14.88 14.61 -1.77
C ARG A 81 14.80 15.69 -0.69
N LEU A 82 14.54 15.30 0.57
CA LEU A 82 14.55 16.23 1.70
C LEU A 82 15.93 16.85 1.90
N GLN A 83 16.98 16.02 1.88
CA GLN A 83 18.36 16.48 2.08
C GLN A 83 18.81 17.44 0.97
N LYS A 84 18.32 17.23 -0.25
CA LYS A 84 18.64 18.08 -1.40
C LYS A 84 17.74 19.31 -1.53
N GLY A 85 16.79 19.47 -0.63
CA GLY A 85 15.85 20.60 -0.65
C GLY A 85 14.83 20.53 -1.77
N LEU A 86 14.61 19.35 -2.35
CA LEU A 86 13.65 19.12 -3.44
C LEU A 86 12.23 18.86 -2.93
N CYS A 87 12.06 18.73 -1.63
CA CYS A 87 10.79 18.44 -0.99
C CYS A 87 10.67 19.27 0.29
N THR A 88 9.47 19.76 0.59
CA THR A 88 9.22 20.45 1.86
C THR A 88 8.91 19.43 2.96
N PRO A 89 9.18 19.78 4.25
CA PRO A 89 8.83 18.89 5.37
C PRO A 89 7.35 18.50 5.40
N GLU A 90 6.45 19.41 5.08
CA GLU A 90 5.00 19.15 5.07
C GLU A 90 4.62 18.12 4.02
N ARG A 91 5.16 18.23 2.81
CA ARG A 91 4.94 17.26 1.74
C ARG A 91 5.53 15.91 2.10
N GLY A 92 6.71 15.94 2.71
CA GLY A 92 7.39 14.73 3.16
C GLY A 92 6.56 13.97 4.20
N LEU A 93 5.95 14.68 5.13
CA LEU A 93 5.09 14.05 6.15
C LEU A 93 3.89 13.35 5.51
N VAL A 94 3.24 14.01 4.56
CA VAL A 94 2.10 13.41 3.84
C VAL A 94 2.54 12.17 3.06
N PHE A 95 3.69 12.23 2.40
CA PHE A 95 4.25 11.09 1.67
C PHE A 95 4.45 9.88 2.60
N VAL A 96 5.09 10.10 3.75
CA VAL A 96 5.34 9.04 4.75
C VAL A 96 4.02 8.43 5.25
N GLU A 97 3.03 9.26 5.53
CA GLU A 97 1.71 8.79 5.98
C GLU A 97 1.01 7.93 4.93
N VAL A 98 1.06 8.34 3.67
CA VAL A 98 0.44 7.57 2.58
C VAL A 98 1.14 6.24 2.37
N VAL A 99 2.47 6.22 2.32
CA VAL A 99 3.24 4.98 2.18
C VAL A 99 2.94 4.03 3.34
N GLY A 100 2.95 4.55 4.57
CA GLY A 100 2.64 3.75 5.77
C GLY A 100 1.22 3.18 5.74
N ALA A 101 0.24 3.96 5.28
CA ALA A 101 -1.15 3.49 5.17
C ALA A 101 -1.26 2.37 4.12
N VAL A 102 -0.59 2.49 2.99
CA VAL A 102 -0.57 1.44 1.96
C VAL A 102 0.05 0.16 2.51
N GLU A 103 1.19 0.24 3.20
CA GLU A 103 1.82 -0.91 3.82
C GLU A 103 0.90 -1.61 4.83
N ASN A 104 0.19 -0.84 5.65
CA ASN A 104 -0.77 -1.40 6.61
C ASN A 104 -1.93 -2.10 5.92
N ILE A 105 -2.47 -1.51 4.86
CA ILE A 105 -3.56 -2.13 4.08
C ILE A 105 -3.11 -3.48 3.52
N VAL A 106 -1.94 -3.54 2.88
CA VAL A 106 -1.47 -4.77 2.25
C VAL A 106 -1.16 -5.87 3.28
N ARG A 107 -0.71 -5.52 4.47
CA ARG A 107 -0.52 -6.50 5.56
C ARG A 107 -1.85 -7.11 6.00
N HIS A 108 -2.89 -6.30 6.11
CA HIS A 108 -4.23 -6.79 6.43
C HIS A 108 -4.76 -7.71 5.33
N LEU A 109 -4.56 -7.35 4.07
CA LEU A 109 -4.96 -8.18 2.93
C LEU A 109 -4.21 -9.51 2.92
N GLU A 110 -2.91 -9.50 3.18
CA GLU A 110 -2.11 -10.72 3.29
C GLU A 110 -2.64 -11.63 4.40
N ASN A 111 -2.95 -11.07 5.56
CA ASN A 111 -3.53 -11.83 6.67
C ASN A 111 -4.87 -12.45 6.30
N ILE A 112 -5.71 -11.72 5.56
CA ILE A 112 -6.99 -12.24 5.06
C ILE A 112 -6.77 -13.40 4.10
N ALA A 113 -5.83 -13.28 3.16
CA ALA A 113 -5.50 -14.34 2.22
C ALA A 113 -4.99 -15.61 2.93
N GLN A 114 -4.13 -15.44 3.93
CA GLN A 114 -3.62 -16.55 4.73
C GLN A 114 -4.74 -17.27 5.49
N ARG A 115 -5.66 -16.50 6.08
CA ARG A 115 -6.83 -17.08 6.76
C ARG A 115 -7.76 -17.79 5.79
N SER A 116 -7.96 -17.23 4.60
CA SER A 116 -8.77 -17.85 3.57
C SER A 116 -8.20 -19.21 3.17
N ASP A 117 -6.87 -19.31 2.98
CA ASP A 117 -6.20 -20.57 2.69
C ASP A 117 -6.37 -21.59 3.81
N GLN A 118 -6.24 -21.16 5.06
CA GLN A 118 -6.44 -22.04 6.23
C GLN A 118 -7.87 -22.58 6.30
N LEU A 119 -8.87 -21.74 6.04
CA LEU A 119 -10.26 -22.15 6.04
C LEU A 119 -10.57 -23.13 4.88
N THR A 120 -10.01 -22.88 3.70
CA THR A 120 -10.16 -23.77 2.55
C THR A 120 -9.52 -25.12 2.82
N GLU A 121 -8.34 -25.15 3.41
CA GLU A 121 -7.64 -26.36 3.81
C GLU A 121 -8.45 -27.16 4.84
N ALA A 122 -9.02 -26.50 5.83
CA ALA A 122 -9.83 -27.13 6.86
C ALA A 122 -11.12 -27.71 6.30
N ALA A 123 -11.67 -27.15 5.22
CA ALA A 123 -12.90 -27.62 4.58
C ALA A 123 -12.67 -28.85 3.67
N THR A 124 -11.43 -29.11 3.26
CA THR A 124 -11.09 -30.26 2.44
C THR A 124 -10.61 -31.43 3.26
#